data_c7afd2fd7ef31d4e4a52396ccc8c2b06
#
_entry.id   c7afd2fd7ef31d4e4a52396ccc8c2b06
#
_cell.length_a   1.000
_cell.length_b   1.000
_cell.length_c   1.000
_cell.angle_alpha   90.00
_cell.angle_beta   90.00
_cell.angle_gamma   90.00
#
_symmetry.space_group_name_H-M   'P 1'
#
loop_
_entity.id
_entity.type
_entity.pdbx_description
1 polymer ?
#
loop_
_entity_poly.entity_id
_entity_poly.type
_entity_poly.pdbx_seq_one_letter_code
_entity_poly.pdbx_strand_id
1 'polypeptide(L)'
;MKKKTDAIEPVKIPFDYIANSDCIEGMKALPDNCVDLIIADPPYNLSKSGDWKWDNSVSLAGMGGNWNITNENWDNMSLDDYLNFSIAWLSQAKRILKPTGSMWIFGTYHNIGIINIVCQMLNIEIIN
;
A
#
# COMPACT_ATOMS: atom_id res chain seq x y z
N MET A 1 -29.59 4.81 -37.95
CA MET A 1 -29.43 3.78 -36.88
C MET A 1 -28.68 4.44 -35.74
N LYS A 2 -29.34 4.73 -34.61
CA LYS A 2 -28.68 5.25 -33.41
C LYS A 2 -28.04 4.06 -32.69
N LYS A 3 -26.71 4.07 -32.52
CA LYS A 3 -26.01 3.11 -31.65
C LYS A 3 -26.54 3.28 -30.23
N LYS A 4 -27.15 2.25 -29.68
CA LYS A 4 -27.41 2.14 -28.24
C LYS A 4 -26.04 2.19 -27.55
N THR A 5 -25.77 3.23 -26.80
CA THR A 5 -24.72 3.25 -25.80
C THR A 5 -25.19 2.29 -24.69
N ASP A 6 -24.60 1.11 -24.63
CA ASP A 6 -24.79 0.23 -23.50
C ASP A 6 -24.33 1.00 -22.26
N ALA A 7 -25.28 1.30 -21.38
CA ALA A 7 -24.99 1.91 -20.10
C ALA A 7 -24.14 0.89 -19.31
N ILE A 8 -22.88 1.26 -19.02
CA ILE A 8 -22.01 0.47 -18.14
C ILE A 8 -22.71 0.45 -16.77
N GLU A 9 -23.14 -0.73 -16.33
CA GLU A 9 -23.72 -0.86 -14.99
C GLU A 9 -22.66 -0.40 -13.97
N PRO A 10 -23.07 0.40 -12.97
CA PRO A 10 -22.12 0.86 -11.95
C PRO A 10 -21.55 -0.35 -11.21
N VAL A 11 -20.22 -0.42 -11.16
CA VAL A 11 -19.52 -1.46 -10.40
C VAL A 11 -19.98 -1.36 -8.95
N LYS A 12 -20.59 -2.43 -8.45
CA LYS A 12 -21.07 -2.49 -7.08
C LYS A 12 -19.85 -2.66 -6.17
N ILE A 13 -19.47 -1.60 -5.45
CA ILE A 13 -18.39 -1.66 -4.47
C ILE A 13 -18.87 -2.55 -3.32
N PRO A 14 -18.15 -3.64 -3.00
CA PRO A 14 -18.50 -4.45 -1.84
C PRO A 14 -18.23 -3.66 -0.56
N PHE A 15 -19.23 -3.60 0.33
CA PHE A 15 -19.08 -3.07 1.68
C PHE A 15 -18.82 -4.23 2.65
N ASP A 16 -18.07 -3.96 3.72
CA ASP A 16 -17.78 -4.94 4.78
C ASP A 16 -17.17 -6.25 4.27
N TYR A 17 -16.20 -6.12 3.36
CA TYR A 17 -15.58 -7.25 2.68
C TYR A 17 -14.07 -7.27 2.91
N ILE A 18 -13.53 -8.46 3.20
CA ILE A 18 -12.09 -8.71 3.27
C ILE A 18 -11.67 -9.44 2.00
N ALA A 19 -10.84 -8.79 1.17
CA ALA A 19 -10.26 -9.40 -0.02
C ALA A 19 -8.87 -9.97 0.31
N ASN A 20 -8.66 -11.25 0.06
CA ASN A 20 -7.32 -11.84 0.07
C ASN A 20 -6.82 -11.91 -1.38
N SER A 21 -6.22 -10.82 -1.84
CA SER A 21 -5.73 -10.66 -3.23
C SER A 21 -4.57 -9.69 -3.27
N ASP A 22 -3.85 -9.65 -4.39
CA ASP A 22 -2.91 -8.59 -4.67
C ASP A 22 -3.61 -7.22 -4.59
N CYS A 23 -2.99 -6.27 -3.89
CA CYS A 23 -3.62 -4.97 -3.63
C CYS A 23 -3.79 -4.13 -4.90
N ILE A 24 -2.85 -4.23 -5.85
CA ILE A 24 -2.90 -3.47 -7.11
C ILE A 24 -4.06 -4.01 -7.97
N GLU A 25 -4.18 -5.33 -8.10
CA GLU A 25 -5.27 -5.95 -8.85
C GLU A 25 -6.63 -5.71 -8.19
N GLY A 26 -6.68 -5.77 -6.85
CA GLY A 26 -7.88 -5.43 -6.10
C GLY A 26 -8.32 -3.98 -6.32
N MET A 27 -7.40 -3.04 -6.28
CA MET A 27 -7.70 -1.63 -6.53
C MET A 27 -8.10 -1.37 -7.99
N LYS A 28 -7.52 -2.06 -8.98
CA LYS A 28 -7.90 -1.93 -10.39
C LYS A 28 -9.36 -2.26 -10.65
N ALA A 29 -9.96 -3.14 -9.85
CA ALA A 29 -11.36 -3.50 -9.94
C ALA A 29 -12.31 -2.43 -9.40
N LEU A 30 -11.80 -1.43 -8.67
CA LEU A 30 -12.60 -0.35 -8.08
C LEU A 30 -12.72 0.84 -9.05
N PRO A 31 -13.85 1.55 -9.05
CA PRO A 31 -14.02 2.80 -9.80
C PRO A 31 -13.08 3.90 -9.34
N ASP A 32 -12.88 4.91 -10.18
CA ASP A 32 -12.19 6.14 -9.79
C ASP A 32 -12.99 6.90 -8.72
N ASN A 33 -12.30 7.59 -7.82
CA ASN A 33 -12.91 8.50 -6.84
C ASN A 33 -14.02 7.84 -5.99
N CYS A 34 -13.82 6.60 -5.55
CA CYS A 34 -14.84 5.85 -4.82
C CYS A 34 -14.55 5.70 -3.31
N VAL A 35 -13.33 6.01 -2.87
CA VAL A 35 -12.86 5.78 -1.49
C VAL A 35 -12.63 7.12 -0.78
N ASP A 36 -13.11 7.25 0.45
CA ASP A 36 -12.93 8.45 1.27
C ASP A 36 -11.65 8.43 2.09
N LEU A 37 -11.22 7.24 2.52
CA LEU A 37 -10.04 7.05 3.36
C LEU A 37 -9.28 5.80 2.92
N ILE A 38 -7.97 5.92 2.80
CA ILE A 38 -7.05 4.79 2.63
C ILE A 38 -6.13 4.74 3.84
N ILE A 39 -6.02 3.57 4.46
CA ILE A 39 -5.01 3.27 5.47
C ILE A 39 -4.16 2.15 4.92
N ALA A 40 -2.89 2.42 4.65
CA ALA A 40 -1.98 1.49 4.02
C ALA A 40 -0.80 1.14 4.94
N ASP A 41 -0.55 -0.15 5.06
CA ASP A 41 0.62 -0.72 5.73
C ASP A 41 1.41 -1.54 4.70
N PRO A 42 2.19 -0.87 3.81
CA PRO A 42 2.89 -1.54 2.74
C PRO A 42 4.12 -2.28 3.25
N PRO A 43 4.72 -3.19 2.46
CA PRO A 43 6.02 -3.76 2.77
C PRO A 43 7.05 -2.67 3.12
N TYR A 44 7.81 -2.89 4.19
CA TYR A 44 8.84 -1.93 4.63
C TYR A 44 10.21 -2.18 4.00
N ASN A 45 10.36 -3.28 3.27
CA ASN A 45 11.60 -3.72 2.64
C ASN A 45 12.74 -3.89 3.65
N LEU A 46 12.42 -4.46 4.82
CA LEU A 46 13.36 -4.65 5.93
C LEU A 46 14.11 -5.96 5.84
N SER A 47 13.62 -6.94 5.07
CA SER A 47 14.20 -8.27 4.95
C SER A 47 15.49 -8.30 4.12
N LYS A 48 16.05 -7.13 3.76
CA LYS A 48 17.36 -7.04 3.09
C LYS A 48 18.44 -7.64 3.93
N SER A 49 18.77 -8.86 3.61
CA SER A 49 20.00 -9.59 3.91
C SER A 49 20.73 -9.05 5.14
N GLY A 50 20.71 -9.76 6.17
CA GLY A 50 21.68 -9.53 7.19
C GLY A 50 21.19 -9.96 8.53
N ASP A 51 22.10 -10.45 9.25
CA ASP A 51 22.08 -10.90 10.61
C ASP A 51 21.53 -9.87 11.62
N TRP A 52 20.44 -9.18 11.32
CA TRP A 52 19.71 -8.41 12.32
C TRP A 52 19.04 -9.39 13.27
N LYS A 53 19.82 -9.87 14.19
CA LYS A 53 19.32 -10.62 15.34
C LYS A 53 18.88 -9.60 16.37
N TRP A 54 17.57 -9.41 16.53
CA TRP A 54 17.07 -8.81 17.74
C TRP A 54 17.48 -9.70 18.91
N ASP A 55 18.10 -9.10 19.92
CA ASP A 55 18.35 -9.79 21.18
C ASP A 55 17.02 -9.99 21.90
N ASN A 56 16.41 -11.15 21.66
CA ASN A 56 15.18 -11.57 22.31
C ASN A 56 15.38 -11.96 23.78
N SER A 57 16.57 -11.74 24.33
CA SER A 57 16.86 -12.05 25.76
C SER A 57 16.17 -11.06 26.70
N VAL A 58 15.72 -9.89 26.21
CA VAL A 58 15.00 -8.89 27.00
C VAL A 58 13.52 -8.96 26.68
N SER A 59 12.74 -9.55 27.56
CA SER A 59 11.28 -9.49 27.51
C SER A 59 10.81 -8.09 27.94
N LEU A 60 10.41 -7.26 26.99
CA LEU A 60 9.74 -6.00 27.29
C LEU A 60 8.28 -6.31 27.66
N ALA A 61 7.93 -6.06 28.91
CA ALA A 61 6.56 -6.24 29.41
C ALA A 61 5.60 -5.35 28.59
N GLY A 62 4.63 -5.98 27.93
CA GLY A 62 3.60 -5.28 27.15
C GLY A 62 3.79 -5.27 25.64
N MET A 63 4.90 -5.71 25.12
CA MET A 63 5.11 -5.96 23.69
C MET A 63 5.07 -7.48 23.46
N GLY A 64 4.08 -7.95 22.72
CA GLY A 64 3.86 -9.37 22.46
C GLY A 64 5.09 -10.07 21.94
N GLY A 65 5.41 -11.21 22.54
CA GLY A 65 6.30 -12.31 22.19
C GLY A 65 7.55 -12.06 21.33
N ASN A 66 8.33 -13.10 21.15
CA ASN A 66 9.51 -13.09 20.29
C ASN A 66 9.13 -12.77 18.85
N TRP A 67 9.62 -11.64 18.33
CA TRP A 67 9.48 -11.28 16.93
C TRP A 67 10.47 -12.13 16.11
N ASN A 68 9.95 -13.13 15.43
CA ASN A 68 10.72 -13.79 14.38
C ASN A 68 10.63 -12.90 13.14
N ILE A 69 11.77 -12.40 12.67
CA ILE A 69 11.85 -11.78 11.35
C ILE A 69 11.59 -12.92 10.35
N THR A 70 10.41 -12.93 9.78
CA THR A 70 10.10 -13.81 8.67
C THR A 70 10.84 -13.26 7.46
N ASN A 71 11.69 -14.09 6.87
CA ASN A 71 12.43 -13.75 5.65
C ASN A 71 11.49 -13.92 4.46
N GLU A 72 10.51 -13.04 4.36
CA GLU A 72 9.48 -13.10 3.34
C GLU A 72 9.97 -12.46 2.05
N ASN A 73 9.86 -13.18 0.96
CA ASN A 73 10.30 -12.71 -0.36
C ASN A 73 9.66 -11.38 -0.78
N TRP A 74 8.42 -11.13 -0.34
CA TRP A 74 7.70 -9.88 -0.65
C TRP A 74 8.23 -8.66 0.09
N ASP A 75 9.01 -8.83 1.16
CA ASP A 75 9.64 -7.75 1.93
C ASP A 75 11.16 -7.65 1.65
N ASN A 76 11.64 -8.27 0.57
CA ASN A 76 13.04 -8.29 0.16
C ASN A 76 13.19 -7.89 -1.30
N MET A 77 12.82 -6.66 -1.62
CA MET A 77 12.87 -6.12 -2.97
C MET A 77 14.19 -5.36 -3.20
N SER A 78 14.69 -5.38 -4.44
CA SER A 78 15.70 -4.41 -4.85
C SER A 78 15.17 -2.97 -4.74
N LEU A 79 16.04 -1.97 -4.78
CA LEU A 79 15.60 -0.57 -4.74
C LEU A 79 14.66 -0.25 -5.92
N ASP A 80 15.02 -0.72 -7.11
CA ASP A 80 14.25 -0.49 -8.33
C ASP A 80 12.90 -1.19 -8.28
N ASP A 81 12.85 -2.43 -7.79
CA ASP A 81 11.60 -3.18 -7.62
C ASP A 81 10.69 -2.50 -6.60
N TYR A 82 11.25 -2.05 -5.48
CA TYR A 82 10.48 -1.34 -4.45
C TYR A 82 9.93 0.00 -4.96
N LEU A 83 10.72 0.74 -5.74
CA LEU A 83 10.28 1.97 -6.38
C LEU A 83 9.13 1.69 -7.37
N ASN A 84 9.29 0.70 -8.24
CA ASN A 84 8.26 0.31 -9.21
C ASN A 84 6.98 -0.17 -8.53
N PHE A 85 7.10 -0.99 -7.49
CA PHE A 85 5.97 -1.41 -6.66
C PHE A 85 5.26 -0.20 -6.04
N SER A 86 6.04 0.74 -5.47
CA SER A 86 5.49 1.94 -4.83
C SER A 86 4.75 2.83 -5.82
N ILE A 87 5.29 3.02 -7.03
CA ILE A 87 4.61 3.75 -8.11
C ILE A 87 3.30 3.05 -8.48
N ALA A 88 3.33 1.75 -8.64
CA ALA A 88 2.17 0.99 -9.09
C ALA A 88 1.00 1.06 -8.10
N TRP A 89 1.23 0.77 -6.81
CA TRP A 89 0.14 0.79 -5.84
C TRP A 89 -0.33 2.21 -5.49
N LEU A 90 0.59 3.19 -5.36
CA LEU A 90 0.22 4.58 -5.08
C LEU A 90 -0.56 5.22 -6.23
N SER A 91 -0.24 4.86 -7.49
CA SER A 91 -1.03 5.30 -8.64
C SER A 91 -2.48 4.81 -8.56
N GLN A 92 -2.70 3.56 -8.18
CA GLN A 92 -4.05 3.03 -8.01
C GLN A 92 -4.74 3.62 -6.78
N ALA A 93 -4.04 3.75 -5.67
CA ALA A 93 -4.57 4.38 -4.46
C ALA A 93 -5.03 5.82 -4.75
N LYS A 94 -4.21 6.62 -5.43
CA LYS A 94 -4.59 7.98 -5.87
C LYS A 94 -5.82 7.97 -6.77
N ARG A 95 -5.90 7.04 -7.72
CA ARG A 95 -7.03 6.95 -8.67
C ARG A 95 -8.36 6.68 -7.98
N ILE A 96 -8.38 5.75 -7.03
CA ILE A 96 -9.61 5.38 -6.32
C ILE A 96 -9.98 6.34 -5.20
N LEU A 97 -9.02 7.12 -4.68
CA LEU A 97 -9.25 8.10 -3.62
C LEU A 97 -10.04 9.28 -4.18
N LYS A 98 -11.08 9.70 -3.46
CA LYS A 98 -11.85 10.90 -3.80
C LYS A 98 -10.97 12.16 -3.68
N PRO A 99 -11.28 13.25 -4.41
CA PRO A 99 -10.55 14.52 -4.28
C PRO A 99 -10.55 15.11 -2.86
N THR A 100 -11.56 14.78 -2.06
CA THR A 100 -11.68 15.18 -0.64
C THR A 100 -11.21 14.10 0.32
N GLY A 101 -10.74 12.97 -0.20
CA GLY A 101 -10.30 11.84 0.59
C GLY A 101 -8.92 12.04 1.20
N SER A 102 -8.59 11.20 2.16
CA SER A 102 -7.28 11.20 2.84
C SER A 102 -6.63 9.83 2.75
N MET A 103 -5.29 9.83 2.76
CA MET A 103 -4.50 8.60 2.77
C MET A 103 -3.50 8.65 3.92
N TRP A 104 -3.47 7.58 4.71
CA TRP A 104 -2.49 7.36 5.76
C TRP A 104 -1.61 6.18 5.38
N ILE A 105 -0.30 6.40 5.34
CA ILE A 105 0.67 5.38 4.94
C ILE A 105 1.63 5.15 6.09
N PHE A 106 1.65 3.92 6.60
CA PHE A 106 2.65 3.51 7.56
C PHE A 106 3.99 3.27 6.87
N GLY A 107 5.07 3.57 7.57
CA GLY A 107 6.40 3.37 7.04
C GLY A 107 7.46 3.44 8.12
N THR A 108 8.67 3.05 7.75
CA THR A 108 9.85 3.18 8.58
C THR A 108 10.84 4.14 7.92
N TYR A 109 11.88 4.52 8.64
CA TYR A 109 12.94 5.36 8.08
C TYR A 109 13.66 4.71 6.86
N HIS A 110 13.52 3.41 6.66
CA HIS A 110 14.12 2.71 5.52
C HIS A 110 13.35 2.93 4.21
N ASN A 111 12.05 3.07 4.27
CA ASN A 111 11.18 3.09 3.08
C ASN A 111 10.44 4.42 2.86
N ILE A 112 10.23 5.21 3.92
CA ILE A 112 9.40 6.42 3.83
C ILE A 112 9.96 7.45 2.84
N GLY A 113 11.27 7.51 2.66
CA GLY A 113 11.90 8.40 1.68
C GLY A 113 11.46 8.09 0.25
N ILE A 114 11.37 6.81 -0.11
CA ILE A 114 10.91 6.38 -1.44
C ILE A 114 9.43 6.69 -1.60
N ILE A 115 8.61 6.41 -0.60
CA ILE A 115 7.18 6.73 -0.61
C ILE A 115 6.96 8.23 -0.84
N ASN A 116 7.71 9.09 -0.13
CA ASN A 116 7.62 10.54 -0.28
C ASN A 116 7.99 11.00 -1.70
N ILE A 117 9.05 10.44 -2.29
CA ILE A 117 9.44 10.75 -3.67
C ILE A 117 8.31 10.35 -4.64
N VAL A 118 7.77 9.14 -4.49
CA VAL A 118 6.67 8.67 -5.35
C VAL A 118 5.41 9.51 -5.18
N CYS A 119 5.06 9.91 -3.97
CA CYS A 119 3.95 10.84 -3.74
C CYS A 119 4.13 12.14 -4.51
N GLN A 120 5.33 12.74 -4.48
CA GLN A 120 5.63 13.95 -5.24
C GLN A 120 5.57 13.71 -6.74
N MET A 121 6.13 12.61 -7.26
CA MET A 121 6.06 12.23 -8.69
C MET A 121 4.62 12.08 -9.16
N LEU A 122 3.75 11.57 -8.32
CA LEU A 122 2.32 11.37 -8.61
C LEU A 122 1.46 12.61 -8.30
N ASN A 123 2.04 13.72 -7.86
CA ASN A 123 1.31 14.91 -7.38
C ASN A 123 0.28 14.55 -6.30
N ILE A 124 0.70 13.78 -5.30
CA ILE A 124 -0.03 13.54 -4.05
C ILE A 124 0.50 14.55 -3.04
N GLU A 125 -0.39 15.37 -2.50
CA GLU A 125 -0.03 16.34 -1.46
C GLU A 125 0.32 15.60 -0.17
N ILE A 126 1.48 15.93 0.41
CA ILE A 126 1.94 15.39 1.69
C ILE A 126 1.69 16.46 2.75
N ILE A 127 0.92 16.13 3.77
CA ILE A 127 0.54 17.06 4.83
C ILE A 127 1.49 16.97 6.03
N ASN A 128 1.92 15.74 6.39
CA ASN A 128 2.81 15.48 7.52
C ASN A 128 3.57 14.16 7.34
#